data_d1527ab32ce7f833ab99058dfda9446f
#
_entry.id   d1527ab32ce7f833ab99058dfda9446f
#
_cell.length_a   1.000
_cell.length_b   1.000
_cell.length_c   1.000
_cell.angle_alpha   90.00
_cell.angle_beta   90.00
_cell.angle_gamma   90.00
#
_symmetry.space_group_name_H-M   'P 1'
#
loop_
_entity.id
_entity.type
_entity.pdbx_description
1 polymer ?
#
loop_
_entity_poly.entity_id
_entity_poly.type
_entity_poly.pdbx_seq_one_letter_code
_entity_poly.pdbx_strand_id
1 'polypeptide(L)'
;MLQAGIELVGVPEHEGTAETLTVLCEVLDAIGLTSYRVGLGDAALYPALLDAHGVAGAARERILHELQTRDFVGLEREVESQRLDSALLRVPQLRGGPEVLDAAGPAGDALRAVTALLPATVRERVIFDLGLSRPLGYYTGAVFEVYDAALGAPLGGGGRYDDLLGRFGRDLPAAGWALNVERLHIALVGERRGEQL
;
A
#
# COMPACT_ATOMS: atom_id res chain seq x y z
N MET A 1 15.07 17.58 2.47
CA MET A 1 14.72 16.32 1.77
C MET A 1 14.14 16.69 0.42
N LEU A 2 14.77 16.28 -0.69
CA LEU A 2 14.27 16.49 -2.04
C LEU A 2 13.37 15.30 -2.43
N GLN A 3 12.20 15.59 -3.02
CA GLN A 3 11.25 14.59 -3.51
C GLN A 3 10.88 14.85 -4.96
N ALA A 4 10.62 13.78 -5.70
CA ALA A 4 10.00 13.81 -7.02
C ALA A 4 8.73 12.94 -6.97
N GLY A 5 7.66 13.38 -7.62
CA GLY A 5 6.39 12.65 -7.58
C GLY A 5 5.40 13.12 -8.63
N ILE A 6 4.28 12.41 -8.71
CA ILE A 6 3.15 12.76 -9.56
C ILE A 6 1.83 12.67 -8.78
N GLU A 7 0.85 13.41 -9.26
CA GLU A 7 -0.54 13.34 -8.80
C GLU A 7 -1.46 13.21 -10.02
N LEU A 8 -2.29 12.18 -10.05
CA LEU A 8 -3.29 11.92 -11.06
C LEU A 8 -4.66 12.20 -10.47
N VAL A 9 -5.37 13.18 -11.03
CA VAL A 9 -6.64 13.68 -10.49
C VAL A 9 -7.77 13.46 -11.49
N GLY A 10 -8.93 13.02 -11.01
CA GLY A 10 -10.15 12.87 -11.80
C GLY A 10 -10.27 11.55 -12.56
N VAL A 11 -9.35 10.59 -12.33
CA VAL A 11 -9.42 9.26 -12.93
C VAL A 11 -10.05 8.27 -11.93
N PRO A 12 -11.04 7.45 -12.36
CA PRO A 12 -11.74 6.51 -11.49
C PRO A 12 -10.82 5.49 -10.80
N GLU A 13 -11.38 4.85 -9.77
CA GLU A 13 -10.75 4.01 -8.75
C GLU A 13 -9.56 3.16 -9.21
N HIS A 14 -9.81 2.13 -10.01
CA HIS A 14 -8.78 1.13 -10.28
C HIS A 14 -7.83 1.55 -11.40
N GLU A 15 -8.38 2.21 -12.42
CA GLU A 15 -7.63 2.70 -13.58
C GLU A 15 -6.60 3.76 -13.15
N GLY A 16 -7.02 4.75 -12.36
CA GLY A 16 -6.11 5.79 -11.88
C GLY A 16 -4.99 5.23 -11.00
N THR A 17 -5.30 4.23 -10.17
CA THR A 17 -4.29 3.56 -9.34
C THR A 17 -3.32 2.74 -10.19
N ALA A 18 -3.83 1.98 -11.17
CA ALA A 18 -3.00 1.17 -12.06
C ALA A 18 -2.09 2.05 -12.94
N GLU A 19 -2.59 3.16 -13.47
CA GLU A 19 -1.80 4.12 -14.22
C GLU A 19 -0.69 4.73 -13.35
N THR A 20 -1.03 5.16 -12.15
CA THR A 20 -0.08 5.75 -11.19
C THR A 20 1.06 4.78 -10.84
N LEU A 21 0.74 3.49 -10.61
CA LEU A 21 1.72 2.42 -10.36
C LEU A 21 2.57 2.13 -11.60
N THR A 22 1.97 2.15 -12.79
CA THR A 22 2.68 1.92 -14.05
C THR A 22 3.72 3.01 -14.29
N VAL A 23 3.33 4.27 -14.17
CA VAL A 23 4.26 5.42 -14.30
C VAL A 23 5.36 5.36 -13.23
N LEU A 24 5.05 4.94 -12.00
CA LEU A 24 6.06 4.75 -10.96
C LEU A 24 7.14 3.76 -11.39
N CYS A 25 6.74 2.58 -11.89
CA CYS A 25 7.67 1.55 -12.34
C CYS A 25 8.46 2.02 -13.57
N GLU A 26 7.81 2.67 -14.55
CA GLU A 26 8.50 3.24 -15.71
C GLU A 26 9.57 4.26 -15.33
N VAL A 27 9.30 5.12 -14.35
CA VAL A 27 10.29 6.09 -13.85
C VAL A 27 11.46 5.38 -13.18
N LEU A 28 11.21 4.37 -12.35
CA LEU A 28 12.26 3.60 -11.67
C LEU A 28 13.13 2.82 -12.67
N ASP A 29 12.51 2.19 -13.66
CA ASP A 29 13.22 1.49 -14.75
C ASP A 29 14.04 2.47 -15.61
N ALA A 30 13.47 3.65 -15.95
CA ALA A 30 14.14 4.68 -16.75
C ALA A 30 15.38 5.27 -16.09
N ILE A 31 15.42 5.38 -14.76
CA ILE A 31 16.61 5.81 -14.03
C ILE A 31 17.63 4.68 -13.82
N GLY A 32 17.31 3.44 -14.24
CA GLY A 32 18.19 2.28 -14.20
C GLY A 32 18.16 1.50 -12.89
N LEU A 33 17.10 1.63 -12.09
CA LEU A 33 16.90 0.80 -10.90
C LEU A 33 16.27 -0.54 -11.31
N THR A 34 16.87 -1.67 -10.91
CA THR A 34 16.48 -3.00 -11.38
C THR A 34 15.95 -3.93 -10.30
N SER A 35 16.39 -3.76 -9.06
CA SER A 35 16.10 -4.70 -7.96
C SER A 35 14.94 -4.29 -7.05
N TYR A 36 14.26 -3.17 -7.36
CA TYR A 36 13.17 -2.67 -6.53
C TYR A 36 11.95 -3.60 -6.51
N ARG A 37 11.17 -3.49 -5.44
CA ARG A 37 9.85 -4.09 -5.29
C ARG A 37 8.85 -3.04 -4.82
N VAL A 38 7.59 -3.25 -5.19
CA VAL A 38 6.46 -2.41 -4.77
C VAL A 38 5.61 -3.19 -3.81
N GLY A 39 5.64 -2.82 -2.53
CA GLY A 39 4.67 -3.31 -1.55
C GLY A 39 3.33 -2.64 -1.81
N LEU A 40 2.28 -3.42 -2.06
CA LEU A 40 0.93 -2.95 -2.36
C LEU A 40 -0.05 -3.44 -1.30
N GLY A 41 -0.75 -2.52 -0.67
CA GLY A 41 -1.84 -2.76 0.28
C GLY A 41 -3.05 -1.89 -0.04
N ASP A 42 -4.02 -1.88 0.87
CA ASP A 42 -5.23 -1.07 0.71
C ASP A 42 -5.69 -0.54 2.08
N ALA A 43 -5.84 0.77 2.19
CA ALA A 43 -6.31 1.43 3.41
C ALA A 43 -7.77 1.06 3.76
N ALA A 44 -8.57 0.68 2.76
CA ALA A 44 -9.97 0.25 2.95
C ALA A 44 -10.11 -1.23 3.32
N LEU A 45 -9.07 -2.06 3.10
CA LEU A 45 -9.14 -3.51 3.28
C LEU A 45 -9.54 -3.89 4.71
N TYR A 46 -8.83 -3.38 5.70
CA TYR A 46 -9.09 -3.77 7.08
C TYR A 46 -10.40 -3.19 7.64
N PRO A 47 -10.77 -1.93 7.36
CA PRO A 47 -12.12 -1.44 7.60
C PRO A 47 -13.22 -2.34 7.03
N ALA A 48 -13.10 -2.78 5.77
CA ALA A 48 -14.07 -3.69 5.14
C ALA A 48 -14.08 -5.08 5.81
N LEU A 49 -12.93 -5.58 6.24
CA LEU A 49 -12.82 -6.84 6.97
C LEU A 49 -13.56 -6.74 8.33
N LEU A 50 -13.39 -5.63 9.05
CA LEU A 50 -14.13 -5.38 10.30
C LEU A 50 -15.65 -5.33 10.08
N ASP A 51 -16.09 -4.68 9.00
CA ASP A 51 -17.50 -4.62 8.63
C ASP A 51 -18.08 -6.01 8.32
N ALA A 52 -17.34 -6.83 7.58
CA ALA A 52 -17.72 -8.22 7.28
C ALA A 52 -17.87 -9.10 8.54
N HIS A 53 -17.09 -8.79 9.58
CA HIS A 53 -17.17 -9.48 10.88
C HIS A 53 -18.10 -8.79 11.88
N GLY A 54 -18.85 -7.75 11.47
CA GLY A 54 -19.81 -7.02 12.32
C GLY A 54 -19.17 -6.21 13.45
N VAL A 55 -17.89 -5.84 13.31
CA VAL A 55 -17.15 -5.09 14.34
C VAL A 55 -17.39 -3.59 14.17
N ALA A 56 -18.03 -2.98 15.18
CA ALA A 56 -18.42 -1.56 15.16
C ALA A 56 -18.08 -0.84 16.48
N GLY A 57 -18.32 0.48 16.52
CA GLY A 57 -18.16 1.31 17.71
C GLY A 57 -16.75 1.31 18.28
N ALA A 58 -16.62 1.43 19.60
CA ALA A 58 -15.34 1.56 20.30
C ALA A 58 -14.39 0.36 20.07
N ALA A 59 -14.92 -0.82 19.78
CA ALA A 59 -14.11 -1.98 19.43
C ALA A 59 -13.34 -1.78 18.13
N ARG A 60 -14.06 -1.32 17.09
CA ARG A 60 -13.48 -0.99 15.79
C ARG A 60 -12.37 0.07 15.92
N GLU A 61 -12.62 1.11 16.68
CA GLU A 61 -11.66 2.20 16.88
C GLU A 61 -10.36 1.71 17.52
N ARG A 62 -10.46 0.88 18.57
CA ARG A 62 -9.27 0.32 19.23
C ARG A 62 -8.50 -0.60 18.30
N ILE A 63 -9.16 -1.51 17.60
CA ILE A 63 -8.52 -2.43 16.65
C ILE A 63 -7.79 -1.65 15.54
N LEU A 64 -8.42 -0.63 14.96
CA LEU A 64 -7.79 0.20 13.94
C LEU A 64 -6.59 0.99 14.50
N HIS A 65 -6.66 1.42 15.76
CA HIS A 65 -5.54 2.08 16.44
C HIS A 65 -4.34 1.15 16.60
N GLU A 66 -4.55 -0.11 17.05
CA GLU A 66 -3.47 -1.09 17.20
C GLU A 66 -2.79 -1.41 15.86
N LEU A 67 -3.57 -1.49 14.79
CA LEU A 67 -3.02 -1.65 13.45
C LEU A 67 -2.19 -0.45 12.99
N GLN A 68 -2.67 0.77 13.21
CA GLN A 68 -1.94 1.99 12.85
C GLN A 68 -0.62 2.13 13.58
N THR A 69 -0.60 1.71 14.85
CA THR A 69 0.61 1.71 15.69
C THR A 69 1.47 0.46 15.49
N ARG A 70 0.99 -0.53 14.70
CA ARG A 70 1.61 -1.85 14.51
C ARG A 70 1.81 -2.61 15.82
N ASP A 71 0.94 -2.39 16.80
CA ASP A 71 0.90 -3.17 18.03
C ASP A 71 0.07 -4.46 17.84
N PHE A 72 0.74 -5.49 17.32
CA PHE A 72 0.09 -6.79 17.12
C PHE A 72 -0.25 -7.50 18.43
N VAL A 73 0.40 -7.18 19.54
CA VAL A 73 0.05 -7.73 20.85
C VAL A 73 -1.23 -7.08 21.38
N GLY A 74 -1.36 -5.76 21.21
CA GLY A 74 -2.60 -5.04 21.50
C GLY A 74 -3.76 -5.53 20.64
N LEU A 75 -3.52 -5.72 19.34
CA LEU A 75 -4.49 -6.27 18.40
C LEU A 75 -4.99 -7.66 18.83
N GLU A 76 -4.08 -8.58 19.19
CA GLU A 76 -4.43 -9.92 19.67
C GLU A 76 -5.32 -9.86 20.91
N ARG A 77 -4.94 -9.03 21.89
CA ARG A 77 -5.72 -8.80 23.11
C ARG A 77 -7.14 -8.29 22.81
N GLU A 78 -7.28 -7.33 21.89
CA GLU A 78 -8.60 -6.80 21.51
C GLU A 78 -9.45 -7.86 20.82
N VAL A 79 -8.90 -8.60 19.87
CA VAL A 79 -9.60 -9.66 19.13
C VAL A 79 -10.04 -10.78 20.08
N GLU A 80 -9.17 -11.25 20.97
CA GLU A 80 -9.48 -12.31 21.94
C GLU A 80 -10.52 -11.87 22.98
N SER A 81 -10.36 -10.66 23.55
CA SER A 81 -11.27 -10.14 24.58
C SER A 81 -12.71 -10.06 24.10
N GLN A 82 -12.90 -9.84 22.80
CA GLN A 82 -14.20 -9.72 22.16
C GLN A 82 -14.65 -10.98 21.43
N ARG A 83 -13.83 -12.05 21.47
CA ARG A 83 -14.10 -13.33 20.81
C ARG A 83 -14.35 -13.18 19.30
N LEU A 84 -13.58 -12.30 18.67
CA LEU A 84 -13.67 -12.06 17.24
C LEU A 84 -12.93 -13.14 16.44
N ASP A 85 -13.17 -13.17 15.12
CA ASP A 85 -12.52 -14.13 14.23
C ASP A 85 -11.00 -13.91 14.16
N SER A 86 -10.25 -14.99 14.22
CA SER A 86 -8.78 -14.99 14.11
C SER A 86 -8.27 -14.48 12.74
N ALA A 87 -9.11 -14.40 11.72
CA ALA A 87 -8.78 -13.77 10.46
C ALA A 87 -8.33 -12.32 10.66
N LEU A 88 -8.93 -11.61 11.62
CA LEU A 88 -8.55 -10.25 11.99
C LEU A 88 -7.11 -10.14 12.51
N LEU A 89 -6.50 -11.22 13.01
CA LEU A 89 -5.10 -11.27 13.41
C LEU A 89 -4.18 -11.67 12.26
N ARG A 90 -4.63 -12.59 11.42
CA ARG A 90 -3.79 -13.17 10.37
C ARG A 90 -3.65 -12.27 9.16
N VAL A 91 -4.78 -11.71 8.68
CA VAL A 91 -4.81 -10.92 7.44
C VAL A 91 -3.78 -9.77 7.44
N PRO A 92 -3.67 -8.93 8.47
CA PRO A 92 -2.71 -7.81 8.45
C PRO A 92 -1.23 -8.25 8.54
N GLN A 93 -0.96 -9.53 8.74
CA GLN A 93 0.40 -10.06 8.77
C GLN A 93 0.80 -10.75 7.46
N LEU A 94 -0.13 -10.87 6.51
CA LEU A 94 0.12 -11.56 5.25
C LEU A 94 0.89 -10.68 4.28
N ARG A 95 1.96 -11.25 3.73
CA ARG A 95 2.77 -10.68 2.65
C ARG A 95 3.11 -11.78 1.66
N GLY A 96 3.05 -11.46 0.37
CA GLY A 96 3.38 -12.44 -0.67
C GLY A 96 2.86 -12.07 -2.04
N GLY A 97 2.67 -13.08 -2.87
CA GLY A 97 2.06 -12.98 -4.18
C GLY A 97 0.53 -12.83 -4.12
N PRO A 98 -0.15 -12.96 -5.28
CA PRO A 98 -1.61 -12.78 -5.35
C PRO A 98 -2.41 -13.74 -4.46
N GLU A 99 -1.84 -14.87 -4.10
CA GLU A 99 -2.46 -15.90 -3.25
C GLU A 99 -2.83 -15.38 -1.85
N VAL A 100 -2.14 -14.37 -1.33
CA VAL A 100 -2.47 -13.81 -0.01
C VAL A 100 -3.81 -13.06 0.01
N LEU A 101 -4.28 -12.63 -1.16
CA LEU A 101 -5.57 -11.96 -1.29
C LEU A 101 -6.75 -12.90 -1.00
N ASP A 102 -6.57 -14.21 -1.15
CA ASP A 102 -7.62 -15.19 -0.87
C ASP A 102 -8.02 -15.18 0.61
N ALA A 103 -7.06 -14.95 1.50
CA ALA A 103 -7.31 -14.83 2.93
C ALA A 103 -8.11 -13.57 3.32
N ALA A 104 -8.07 -12.52 2.50
CA ALA A 104 -8.86 -11.31 2.71
C ALA A 104 -10.31 -11.43 2.16
N GLY A 105 -10.60 -12.48 1.37
CA GLY A 105 -11.91 -12.67 0.76
C GLY A 105 -12.34 -11.46 -0.09
N PRO A 106 -13.60 -11.01 0.02
CA PRO A 106 -14.11 -9.86 -0.72
C PRO A 106 -13.38 -8.53 -0.38
N ALA A 107 -12.82 -8.40 0.82
CA ALA A 107 -12.05 -7.20 1.18
C ALA A 107 -10.79 -7.01 0.31
N GLY A 108 -10.31 -8.07 -0.36
CA GLY A 108 -9.19 -8.01 -1.31
C GLY A 108 -9.58 -7.69 -2.76
N ASP A 109 -10.87 -7.51 -3.08
CA ASP A 109 -11.34 -7.36 -4.47
C ASP A 109 -10.82 -6.11 -5.16
N ALA A 110 -10.67 -4.99 -4.44
CA ALA A 110 -10.10 -3.77 -4.98
C ALA A 110 -8.64 -3.97 -5.44
N LEU A 111 -7.83 -4.68 -4.64
CA LEU A 111 -6.45 -5.02 -5.01
C LEU A 111 -6.39 -5.97 -6.21
N ARG A 112 -7.31 -6.94 -6.31
CA ARG A 112 -7.42 -7.82 -7.49
C ARG A 112 -7.77 -7.02 -8.74
N ALA A 113 -8.72 -6.09 -8.64
CA ALA A 113 -9.13 -5.23 -9.76
C ALA A 113 -7.99 -4.34 -10.25
N VAL A 114 -7.27 -3.66 -9.36
CA VAL A 114 -6.08 -2.88 -9.71
C VAL A 114 -5.03 -3.77 -10.40
N THR A 115 -4.74 -4.94 -9.81
CA THR A 115 -3.72 -5.86 -10.33
C THR A 115 -4.05 -6.39 -11.72
N ALA A 116 -5.33 -6.61 -12.02
CA ALA A 116 -5.78 -7.06 -13.33
C ALA A 116 -5.50 -6.03 -14.45
N LEU A 117 -5.44 -4.74 -14.10
CA LEU A 117 -5.17 -3.63 -15.02
C LEU A 117 -3.66 -3.37 -15.22
N LEU A 118 -2.80 -3.88 -14.32
CA LEU A 118 -1.36 -3.66 -14.41
C LEU A 118 -0.72 -4.42 -15.57
N PRO A 119 0.26 -3.84 -16.29
CA PRO A 119 1.15 -4.58 -17.20
C PRO A 119 1.86 -5.73 -16.48
N ALA A 120 2.20 -6.79 -17.21
CA ALA A 120 2.89 -7.96 -16.65
C ALA A 120 4.20 -7.59 -15.94
N THR A 121 4.98 -6.70 -16.54
CA THR A 121 6.25 -6.18 -15.98
C THR A 121 6.08 -5.47 -14.63
N VAL A 122 4.98 -4.76 -14.47
CA VAL A 122 4.65 -4.09 -13.19
C VAL A 122 4.14 -5.11 -12.16
N ARG A 123 3.28 -6.06 -12.57
CA ARG A 123 2.80 -7.13 -11.68
C ARG A 123 3.92 -7.95 -11.05
N GLU A 124 4.97 -8.25 -11.82
CA GLU A 124 6.14 -8.99 -11.33
C GLU A 124 6.93 -8.25 -10.25
N ARG A 125 6.78 -6.92 -10.16
CA ARG A 125 7.40 -6.08 -9.13
C ARG A 125 6.57 -6.00 -7.84
N VAL A 126 5.27 -6.33 -7.91
CA VAL A 126 4.34 -6.18 -6.78
C VAL A 126 4.50 -7.32 -5.78
N ILE A 127 4.54 -6.94 -4.51
CA ILE A 127 4.38 -7.82 -3.35
C ILE A 127 3.19 -7.28 -2.57
N PHE A 128 2.16 -8.08 -2.37
CA PHE A 128 1.03 -7.69 -1.53
C PHE A 128 1.46 -7.65 -0.07
N ASP A 129 1.11 -6.58 0.63
CA ASP A 129 1.28 -6.41 2.07
C ASP A 129 -0.07 -5.96 2.65
N LEU A 130 -0.85 -6.91 3.18
CA LEU A 130 -2.20 -6.64 3.66
C LEU A 130 -2.23 -5.86 4.99
N GLY A 131 -1.08 -5.68 5.62
CA GLY A 131 -0.90 -4.83 6.79
C GLY A 131 -0.26 -3.48 6.47
N LEU A 132 -0.06 -3.17 5.18
CA LEU A 132 0.55 -1.89 4.80
C LEU A 132 -0.38 -0.74 5.18
N SER A 133 0.09 0.09 6.10
CA SER A 133 -0.58 1.31 6.54
C SER A 133 0.38 2.48 6.42
N ARG A 134 -0.13 3.61 5.97
CA ARG A 134 0.64 4.86 5.90
C ARG A 134 0.07 5.87 6.88
N PRO A 135 0.95 6.57 7.65
CA PRO A 135 0.53 7.40 8.80
C PRO A 135 -0.24 8.67 8.40
N LEU A 136 -0.37 8.99 7.12
CA LEU A 136 -0.99 10.24 6.67
C LEU A 136 -2.52 10.29 6.81
N GLY A 137 -3.19 9.15 7.03
CA GLY A 137 -4.60 9.10 7.42
C GLY A 137 -5.63 9.61 6.40
N TYR A 138 -5.22 9.95 5.16
CA TYR A 138 -6.11 10.44 4.11
C TYR A 138 -6.32 9.45 2.96
N TYR A 139 -5.60 8.33 2.96
CA TYR A 139 -5.77 7.31 1.93
C TYR A 139 -7.11 6.60 2.08
N THR A 140 -7.80 6.41 0.96
CA THR A 140 -9.15 5.83 0.88
C THR A 140 -9.19 4.48 0.16
N GLY A 141 -8.10 4.08 -0.47
CA GLY A 141 -7.97 2.85 -1.25
C GLY A 141 -6.54 2.35 -1.26
N ALA A 142 -6.07 1.86 -2.41
CA ALA A 142 -4.74 1.30 -2.55
C ALA A 142 -3.64 2.21 -1.99
N VAL A 143 -2.71 1.62 -1.26
CA VAL A 143 -1.50 2.26 -0.72
C VAL A 143 -0.29 1.44 -1.12
N PHE A 144 0.83 2.09 -1.40
CA PHE A 144 2.04 1.38 -1.82
C PHE A 144 3.32 2.06 -1.35
N GLU A 145 4.36 1.26 -1.21
CA GLU A 145 5.72 1.69 -0.89
C GLU A 145 6.72 0.99 -1.80
N VAL A 146 7.78 1.70 -2.17
CA VAL A 146 8.87 1.16 -2.99
C VAL A 146 10.05 0.81 -2.10
N TYR A 147 10.55 -0.40 -2.26
CA TYR A 147 11.70 -0.91 -1.51
C TYR A 147 12.81 -1.34 -2.46
N ASP A 148 14.04 -1.20 -2.01
CA ASP A 148 15.22 -1.70 -2.67
C ASP A 148 16.12 -2.41 -1.66
N ALA A 149 16.80 -3.47 -2.10
CA ALA A 149 17.64 -4.30 -1.23
C ALA A 149 18.85 -3.55 -0.63
N ALA A 150 19.27 -2.47 -1.29
CA ALA A 150 20.40 -1.64 -0.82
C ALA A 150 20.02 -0.74 0.37
N LEU A 151 18.71 -0.63 0.69
CA LEU A 151 18.24 0.29 1.73
C LEU A 151 17.29 -0.40 2.71
N GLY A 152 17.50 -0.16 4.01
CA GLY A 152 16.60 -0.59 5.08
C GLY A 152 15.34 0.27 5.26
N ALA A 153 15.02 1.15 4.30
CA ALA A 153 13.87 2.06 4.36
C ALA A 153 13.26 2.23 2.96
N PRO A 154 11.94 2.54 2.86
CA PRO A 154 11.30 2.74 1.57
C PRO A 154 11.95 3.91 0.80
N LEU A 155 12.08 3.76 -0.53
CA LEU A 155 12.50 4.83 -1.44
C LEU A 155 11.46 5.95 -1.51
N GLY A 156 10.21 5.60 -1.30
CA GLY A 156 9.04 6.45 -1.31
C GLY A 156 7.78 5.64 -1.36
N GLY A 157 6.69 6.24 -1.75
CA GLY A 157 5.42 5.56 -1.91
C GLY A 157 4.27 6.54 -2.09
N GLY A 158 3.07 5.99 -2.17
CA GLY A 158 1.87 6.74 -2.46
C GLY A 158 0.62 5.96 -2.19
N GLY A 159 -0.45 6.34 -2.87
CA GLY A 159 -1.73 5.66 -2.78
C GLY A 159 -2.86 6.52 -3.32
N ARG A 160 -4.09 6.01 -3.13
CA ARG A 160 -5.34 6.63 -3.54
C ARG A 160 -5.98 7.40 -2.39
N TYR A 161 -6.48 8.61 -2.67
CA TYR A 161 -7.08 9.53 -1.67
C TYR A 161 -8.22 10.34 -2.28
N ASP A 162 -9.41 9.76 -2.35
CA ASP A 162 -10.57 10.34 -3.06
C ASP A 162 -11.25 11.46 -2.27
N ASP A 163 -11.15 11.46 -0.94
CA ASP A 163 -11.84 12.42 -0.08
C ASP A 163 -11.03 13.70 0.20
N LEU A 164 -9.74 13.71 -0.19
CA LEU A 164 -8.85 14.81 0.20
C LEU A 164 -9.21 16.11 -0.51
N LEU A 165 -9.46 16.07 -1.82
CA LEU A 165 -9.72 17.26 -2.62
C LEU A 165 -11.07 17.88 -2.30
N GLY A 166 -12.05 17.09 -1.82
CA GLY A 166 -13.35 17.58 -1.35
C GLY A 166 -13.21 18.59 -0.20
N ARG A 167 -12.21 18.46 0.64
CA ARG A 167 -11.91 19.42 1.72
C ARG A 167 -11.48 20.79 1.21
N PHE A 168 -11.06 20.88 -0.05
CA PHE A 168 -10.64 22.10 -0.73
C PHE A 168 -11.66 22.59 -1.78
N GLY A 169 -12.86 22.03 -1.80
CA GLY A 169 -13.99 22.50 -2.58
C GLY A 169 -14.22 21.81 -3.92
N ARG A 170 -13.46 20.75 -4.27
CA ARG A 170 -13.71 19.93 -5.46
C ARG A 170 -13.59 18.47 -5.11
N ASP A 171 -14.70 17.77 -5.20
CA ASP A 171 -14.77 16.33 -4.92
C ASP A 171 -14.28 15.55 -6.15
N LEU A 172 -13.00 15.28 -6.21
CA LEU A 172 -12.34 14.57 -7.31
C LEU A 172 -11.49 13.43 -6.75
N PRO A 173 -11.59 12.23 -7.34
CA PRO A 173 -10.72 11.13 -7.00
C PRO A 173 -9.27 11.46 -7.38
N ALA A 174 -8.32 10.97 -6.58
CA ALA A 174 -6.91 11.21 -6.82
C ALA A 174 -6.03 10.05 -6.35
N ALA A 175 -4.94 9.83 -7.07
CA ALA A 175 -3.87 8.91 -6.71
C ALA A 175 -2.51 9.52 -7.07
N GLY A 176 -1.50 9.30 -6.25
CA GLY A 176 -0.17 9.84 -6.51
C GLY A 176 0.91 9.17 -5.69
N TRP A 177 2.16 9.57 -5.95
CA TRP A 177 3.31 9.09 -5.21
C TRP A 177 4.41 10.14 -5.15
N ALA A 178 5.28 9.99 -4.14
CA ALA A 178 6.49 10.76 -3.99
C ALA A 178 7.67 9.84 -3.63
N LEU A 179 8.80 10.04 -4.33
CA LEU A 179 10.05 9.34 -4.12
C LEU A 179 11.10 10.29 -3.51
N ASN A 180 11.90 9.77 -2.57
CA ASN A 180 13.03 10.49 -2.00
C ASN A 180 14.25 10.39 -2.93
N VAL A 181 14.66 11.50 -3.52
CA VAL A 181 15.75 11.56 -4.51
C VAL A 181 17.09 11.09 -3.93
N GLU A 182 17.37 11.39 -2.65
CA GLU A 182 18.60 10.96 -1.99
C GLU A 182 18.63 9.44 -1.81
N ARG A 183 17.49 8.83 -1.44
CA ARG A 183 17.37 7.38 -1.31
C ARG A 183 17.47 6.67 -2.66
N LEU A 184 16.88 7.23 -3.72
CA LEU A 184 17.05 6.73 -5.08
C LEU A 184 18.52 6.72 -5.50
N HIS A 185 19.25 7.79 -5.21
CA HIS A 185 20.69 7.85 -5.49
C HIS A 185 21.48 6.75 -4.75
N ILE A 186 21.18 6.53 -3.47
CA ILE A 186 21.84 5.48 -2.68
C ILE A 186 21.53 4.09 -3.25
N ALA A 187 20.28 3.81 -3.64
CA ALA A 187 19.88 2.56 -4.24
C ALA A 187 20.63 2.31 -5.57
N LEU A 188 20.64 3.27 -6.47
CA LEU A 188 21.36 3.19 -7.75
C LEU A 188 22.88 2.94 -7.59
N VAL A 189 23.51 3.60 -6.61
CA VAL A 189 24.92 3.34 -6.31
C VAL A 189 25.12 1.95 -5.71
N GLY A 190 24.18 1.49 -4.89
CA GLY A 190 24.20 0.16 -4.28
C GLY A 190 24.11 -0.95 -5.33
N GLU A 191 23.17 -0.87 -6.26
CA GLU A 191 23.03 -1.83 -7.35
C GLU A 191 24.27 -1.93 -8.22
N ARG A 192 24.83 -0.77 -8.67
CA ARG A 192 26.07 -0.74 -9.46
C ARG A 192 27.28 -1.36 -8.77
N ARG A 193 27.35 -1.26 -7.45
CA ARG A 193 28.42 -1.94 -6.68
C ARG A 193 28.20 -3.46 -6.56
N GLY A 194 26.92 -3.90 -6.47
CA GLY A 194 26.57 -5.31 -6.46
C GLY A 194 26.82 -6.01 -7.79
N GLU A 195 26.71 -5.31 -8.92
CA GLU A 195 27.03 -5.83 -10.24
C GLU A 195 28.56 -6.01 -10.49
N GLN A 196 29.38 -5.42 -9.65
CA GLN A 196 30.85 -5.49 -9.74
C GLN A 196 31.46 -6.61 -8.88
N LEU A 197 30.66 -7.34 -8.10
CA LEU A 197 31.05 -8.46 -7.27
C LEU A 197 30.58 -9.80 -7.86
#